data_48b82963c363f62eac96feac37d285a9
#
_entry.id   48b82963c363f62eac96feac37d285a9
#
_cell.length_a   1.000
_cell.length_b   1.000
_cell.length_c   1.000
_cell.angle_alpha   90.00
_cell.angle_beta   90.00
_cell.angle_gamma   90.00
#
_symmetry.space_group_name_H-M   'P 1'
#
loop_
_entity.id
_entity.type
_entity.pdbx_description
1 polymer ?
#
loop_
_entity_poly.entity_id
_entity_poly.type
_entity_poly.pdbx_seq_one_letter_code
_entity_poly.pdbx_strand_id
1 'polypeptide(L)'
;MVESYDAVVIGGGPAGSTVATALARASRHVLVLEKEKFPRFHVGESLLPFSLPIFERLGVAEKIRAAGFQKKFGAFFWNDVTGSGTRPVLFSDALDDGHPMAYQVKRAEFDHLLVPRWREFESQR
;
A
#
# COMPACT_ATOMS: atom_id res chain seq x y z
N MET A 1 29.91 -18.26 -3.47
CA MET A 1 28.87 -18.24 -4.51
C MET A 1 28.39 -16.80 -4.67
N VAL A 2 28.24 -16.33 -5.88
CA VAL A 2 27.66 -14.99 -6.12
C VAL A 2 26.15 -15.19 -6.13
N GLU A 3 25.44 -14.53 -5.22
CA GLU A 3 23.99 -14.50 -5.26
C GLU A 3 23.53 -13.64 -6.45
N SER A 4 22.63 -14.16 -7.26
CA SER A 4 22.06 -13.45 -8.39
C SER A 4 20.57 -13.19 -8.16
N TYR A 5 20.11 -12.02 -8.52
CA TYR A 5 18.74 -11.60 -8.39
C TYR A 5 18.18 -11.16 -9.75
N ASP A 6 16.90 -11.46 -10.00
CA ASP A 6 16.20 -10.97 -11.19
C ASP A 6 15.89 -9.47 -11.08
N ALA A 7 15.69 -8.99 -9.85
CA ALA A 7 15.39 -7.59 -9.57
C ALA A 7 15.89 -7.13 -8.20
N VAL A 8 16.29 -5.89 -8.12
CA VAL A 8 16.59 -5.20 -6.85
C VAL A 8 15.59 -4.07 -6.66
N VAL A 9 14.89 -4.07 -5.53
CA VAL A 9 13.92 -3.05 -5.14
C VAL A 9 14.53 -2.20 -4.03
N ILE A 10 14.64 -0.91 -4.26
CA ILE A 10 15.17 0.04 -3.27
C ILE A 10 14.00 0.72 -2.56
N GLY A 11 13.88 0.47 -1.27
CA GLY A 11 12.80 0.92 -0.40
C GLY A 11 11.72 -0.14 -0.18
N GLY A 12 11.46 -0.48 1.08
CA GLY A 12 10.45 -1.45 1.52
C GLY A 12 9.10 -0.81 1.90
N GLY A 13 8.82 0.42 1.48
CA GLY A 13 7.53 1.08 1.67
C GLY A 13 6.42 0.46 0.81
N PRO A 14 5.21 1.05 0.76
CA PRO A 14 4.06 0.46 0.07
C PRO A 14 4.34 0.10 -1.39
N ALA A 15 4.99 0.99 -2.14
CA ALA A 15 5.32 0.76 -3.54
C ALA A 15 6.32 -0.40 -3.71
N GLY A 16 7.43 -0.36 -2.97
CA GLY A 16 8.46 -1.39 -3.04
C GLY A 16 7.96 -2.75 -2.58
N SER A 17 7.21 -2.82 -1.49
CA SER A 17 6.59 -4.06 -1.01
C SER A 17 5.57 -4.62 -2.01
N THR A 18 4.82 -3.77 -2.70
CA THR A 18 3.90 -4.16 -3.76
C THR A 18 4.64 -4.80 -4.93
N VAL A 19 5.65 -4.11 -5.45
CA VAL A 19 6.45 -4.62 -6.59
C VAL A 19 7.19 -5.91 -6.21
N ALA A 20 7.85 -5.93 -5.04
CA ALA A 20 8.56 -7.11 -4.58
C ALA A 20 7.63 -8.33 -4.43
N THR A 21 6.45 -8.14 -3.83
CA THR A 21 5.46 -9.21 -3.70
C THR A 21 4.97 -9.70 -5.07
N ALA A 22 4.69 -8.79 -5.99
CA ALA A 22 4.22 -9.16 -7.33
C ALA A 22 5.28 -9.95 -8.10
N LEU A 23 6.54 -9.54 -8.05
CA LEU A 23 7.65 -10.25 -8.68
C LEU A 23 7.91 -11.61 -8.03
N ALA A 24 7.91 -11.68 -6.70
CA ALA A 24 8.09 -12.94 -5.97
C ALA A 24 6.97 -13.94 -6.30
N ARG A 25 5.73 -13.49 -6.42
CA ARG A 25 4.60 -14.33 -6.88
C ARG A 25 4.75 -14.79 -8.33
N ALA A 26 5.46 -14.04 -9.15
CA ALA A 26 5.83 -14.45 -10.51
C ALA A 26 7.12 -15.32 -10.54
N SER A 27 7.51 -15.87 -9.40
CA SER A 27 8.70 -16.72 -9.24
C SER A 27 10.02 -16.03 -9.62
N ARG A 28 10.09 -14.71 -9.43
CA ARG A 28 11.33 -13.95 -9.60
C ARG A 28 12.10 -13.87 -8.29
N HIS A 29 13.42 -13.94 -8.37
CA HIS A 29 14.32 -13.78 -7.25
C HIS A 29 14.55 -12.27 -7.03
N VAL A 30 14.04 -11.73 -5.91
CA VAL A 30 14.00 -10.29 -5.66
C VAL A 30 14.77 -9.94 -4.41
N LEU A 31 15.69 -8.99 -4.51
CA LEU A 31 16.34 -8.37 -3.37
C LEU A 31 15.63 -7.07 -3.02
N VAL A 32 15.23 -6.90 -1.76
CA VAL A 32 14.69 -5.63 -1.25
C VAL A 32 15.68 -5.00 -0.30
N LEU A 33 16.08 -3.77 -0.61
CA LEU A 33 16.96 -2.96 0.22
C LEU A 33 16.14 -1.88 0.93
N GLU A 34 16.05 -1.96 2.26
CA GLU A 34 15.39 -0.96 3.10
C GLU A 34 16.35 -0.48 4.19
N LYS A 35 16.47 0.83 4.32
CA LYS A 35 17.39 1.45 5.28
C LYS A 35 16.89 1.45 6.71
N GLU A 36 15.59 1.32 6.91
CA GLU A 36 14.94 1.43 8.22
C GLU A 36 14.35 0.10 8.67
N LYS A 37 14.30 -0.09 9.98
CA LYS A 37 13.61 -1.23 10.58
C LYS A 37 12.12 -0.92 10.73
N PHE A 38 11.25 -1.88 10.37
CA PHE A 38 9.83 -1.79 10.62
C PHE A 38 9.46 -2.25 12.04
N PRO A 39 8.40 -1.68 12.66
CA PRO A 39 7.59 -0.56 12.16
C PRO A 39 8.36 0.77 12.22
N ARG A 40 8.10 1.68 11.28
CA ARG A 40 8.71 3.01 11.22
C ARG A 40 7.70 4.10 10.92
N PHE A 41 7.92 5.29 11.43
CA PHE A 41 7.09 6.45 11.11
C PHE A 41 7.30 6.88 9.66
N HIS A 42 6.20 7.20 8.98
CA HIS A 42 6.21 7.83 7.66
C HIS A 42 4.92 8.64 7.46
N VAL A 43 4.99 9.67 6.61
CA VAL A 43 3.82 10.46 6.20
C VAL A 43 3.19 9.84 4.95
N GLY A 44 1.96 10.23 4.60
CA GLY A 44 1.23 9.71 3.44
C GLY A 44 0.29 8.57 3.83
N GLU A 45 -0.64 8.89 4.71
CA GLU A 45 -1.57 7.95 5.36
C GLU A 45 -2.89 7.78 4.62
N SER A 46 -3.20 8.68 3.68
CA SER A 46 -4.47 8.71 2.96
C SER A 46 -4.37 7.88 1.68
N LEU A 47 -4.98 6.71 1.68
CA LEU A 47 -5.05 5.85 0.50
C LEU A 47 -6.22 6.24 -0.41
N LEU A 48 -6.18 5.77 -1.65
CA LEU A 48 -7.24 5.93 -2.64
C LEU A 48 -7.95 4.60 -2.89
N PRO A 49 -9.19 4.61 -3.37
CA PRO A 49 -9.97 3.39 -3.62
C PRO A 49 -9.26 2.37 -4.50
N PHE A 50 -8.51 2.84 -5.51
CA PHE A 50 -7.76 1.98 -6.42
C PHE A 50 -6.68 1.11 -5.74
N SER A 51 -6.36 1.37 -4.49
CA SER A 51 -5.49 0.52 -3.69
C SER A 51 -6.15 -0.82 -3.30
N LEU A 52 -7.48 -0.87 -3.19
CA LEU A 52 -8.19 -2.07 -2.71
C LEU A 52 -7.98 -3.29 -3.59
N PRO A 53 -8.18 -3.23 -4.93
CA PRO A 53 -7.90 -4.37 -5.79
C PRO A 53 -6.43 -4.79 -5.78
N ILE A 54 -5.50 -3.86 -5.53
CA ILE A 54 -4.09 -4.20 -5.36
C ILE A 54 -3.90 -5.05 -4.11
N PHE A 55 -4.53 -4.69 -2.99
CA PHE A 55 -4.45 -5.47 -1.75
C PHE A 55 -5.01 -6.89 -1.90
N GLU A 56 -6.12 -7.04 -2.64
CA GLU A 56 -6.66 -8.36 -2.98
C GLU A 56 -5.64 -9.17 -3.80
N ARG A 57 -5.10 -8.58 -4.84
CA ARG A 57 -4.08 -9.24 -5.70
C ARG A 57 -2.81 -9.62 -4.94
N LEU A 58 -2.40 -8.83 -3.96
CA LEU A 58 -1.26 -9.14 -3.09
C LEU A 58 -1.61 -10.16 -2.00
N GLY A 59 -2.89 -10.44 -1.77
CA GLY A 59 -3.36 -11.32 -0.71
C GLY A 59 -3.17 -10.73 0.70
N VAL A 60 -3.25 -9.40 0.84
CA VAL A 60 -3.13 -8.69 2.12
C VAL A 60 -4.44 -8.04 2.58
N ALA A 61 -5.47 -8.07 1.76
CA ALA A 61 -6.73 -7.38 2.01
C ALA A 61 -7.37 -7.77 3.35
N GLU A 62 -7.38 -9.05 3.72
CA GLU A 62 -7.90 -9.52 5.00
C GLU A 62 -7.11 -8.98 6.19
N LYS A 63 -5.78 -8.96 6.09
CA LYS A 63 -4.91 -8.40 7.13
C LYS A 63 -5.16 -6.90 7.33
N ILE A 64 -5.33 -6.16 6.23
CA ILE A 64 -5.64 -4.73 6.25
C ILE A 64 -7.03 -4.49 6.86
N ARG A 65 -8.01 -5.31 6.51
CA ARG A 65 -9.36 -5.27 7.09
C ARG A 65 -9.35 -5.53 8.59
N ALA A 66 -8.61 -6.55 9.02
CA ALA A 66 -8.48 -6.93 10.43
C ALA A 66 -7.70 -5.89 11.26
N ALA A 67 -6.82 -5.10 10.65
CA ALA A 67 -6.11 -4.02 11.33
C ALA A 67 -7.01 -2.87 11.79
N GLY A 68 -8.24 -2.79 11.29
CA GLY A 68 -9.22 -1.81 11.74
C GLY A 68 -8.89 -0.36 11.38
N PHE A 69 -8.15 -0.13 10.29
CA PHE A 69 -7.88 1.22 9.81
C PHE A 69 -9.16 2.00 9.51
N GLN A 70 -9.10 3.31 9.73
CA GLN A 70 -10.24 4.20 9.49
C GLN A 70 -10.66 4.16 8.02
N LYS A 71 -11.92 3.86 7.77
CA LYS A 71 -12.53 3.96 6.44
C LYS A 71 -12.80 5.41 6.10
N LYS A 72 -12.58 5.78 4.85
CA LYS A 72 -12.96 7.07 4.29
C LYS A 72 -13.72 6.87 2.99
N PHE A 73 -14.69 7.74 2.74
CA PHE A 73 -15.65 7.59 1.64
C PHE A 73 -15.58 8.75 0.64
N GLY A 74 -14.64 9.65 0.84
CA GLY A 74 -14.49 10.80 -0.03
C GLY A 74 -13.37 11.73 0.42
N ALA A 75 -13.31 12.89 -0.22
CA ALA A 75 -12.37 13.96 0.07
C ALA A 75 -13.08 15.33 -0.01
N PHE A 76 -12.55 16.27 0.74
CA PHE A 76 -12.94 17.66 0.70
C PHE A 76 -11.68 18.51 0.46
N PHE A 77 -11.75 19.45 -0.45
CA PHE A 77 -10.64 20.34 -0.77
C PHE A 77 -10.98 21.76 -0.36
N TRP A 78 -10.09 22.40 0.33
CA TRP A 78 -10.22 23.80 0.76
C TRP A 78 -9.10 24.62 0.13
N ASN A 79 -9.45 25.82 -0.32
CA ASN A 79 -8.47 26.78 -0.83
C ASN A 79 -8.42 27.99 0.12
N ASP A 80 -7.34 28.11 0.87
CA ASP A 80 -7.16 29.18 1.84
C ASP A 80 -7.03 30.57 1.21
N VAL A 81 -6.57 30.64 -0.04
CA VAL A 81 -6.41 31.93 -0.75
C VAL A 81 -7.77 32.52 -1.13
N THR A 82 -8.70 31.69 -1.56
CA THR A 82 -10.05 32.15 -1.97
C THR A 82 -11.06 32.07 -0.84
N GLY A 83 -10.72 31.43 0.28
CA GLY A 83 -11.66 31.16 1.37
C GLY A 83 -12.81 30.26 0.96
N SER A 84 -12.62 29.39 -0.04
CA SER A 84 -13.67 28.54 -0.58
C SER A 84 -13.26 27.07 -0.60
N GLY A 85 -14.23 26.18 -0.44
CA GLY A 85 -14.05 24.74 -0.54
C GLY A 85 -14.82 24.15 -1.72
N THR A 86 -14.43 22.94 -2.10
CA THR A 86 -15.23 22.15 -3.05
C THR A 86 -16.43 21.53 -2.33
N ARG A 87 -17.41 21.07 -3.09
CA ARG A 87 -18.33 20.08 -2.55
C ARG A 87 -17.55 18.81 -2.18
N PRO A 88 -18.00 18.02 -1.19
CA PRO A 88 -17.41 16.71 -0.93
C PRO A 88 -17.38 15.87 -2.22
N VAL A 89 -16.22 15.33 -2.54
CA VAL A 89 -16.04 14.38 -3.65
C VAL A 89 -16.21 13.00 -3.05
N LEU A 90 -17.33 12.36 -3.29
CA LEU A 90 -17.56 10.99 -2.80
C LEU A 90 -16.88 9.98 -3.73
N PHE A 91 -16.28 8.97 -3.16
CA PHE A 91 -15.66 7.90 -3.95
C PHE A 91 -16.67 7.04 -4.68
N SER A 92 -17.91 6.97 -4.17
CA SER A 92 -19.04 6.34 -4.88
C SER A 92 -19.39 7.01 -6.21
N ASP A 93 -19.04 8.28 -6.36
CA ASP A 93 -19.36 9.07 -7.57
C ASP A 93 -18.19 9.06 -8.58
N ALA A 94 -17.12 8.33 -8.27
CA ALA A 94 -15.99 8.17 -9.17
C ALA A 94 -16.36 7.30 -10.38
N LEU A 95 -15.64 7.48 -11.48
CA LEU A 95 -15.87 6.78 -12.74
C LEU A 95 -15.61 5.25 -12.68
N ASP A 96 -15.09 4.77 -11.57
CA ASP A 96 -14.78 3.36 -11.34
C ASP A 96 -15.85 2.73 -10.42
N ASP A 97 -16.58 1.79 -10.95
CA ASP A 97 -17.78 1.16 -10.35
C ASP A 97 -17.49 0.25 -9.14
N GLY A 98 -16.25 0.13 -8.69
CA GLY A 98 -15.90 -0.98 -7.81
C GLY A 98 -15.68 -0.63 -6.34
N HIS A 99 -15.24 0.58 -6.01
CA HIS A 99 -14.66 0.83 -4.68
C HIS A 99 -15.11 2.16 -4.08
N PRO A 100 -16.26 2.17 -3.34
CA PRO A 100 -16.82 3.41 -2.77
C PRO A 100 -16.06 3.93 -1.55
N MET A 101 -14.97 3.27 -1.16
CA MET A 101 -14.20 3.62 0.03
C MET A 101 -12.69 3.42 -0.15
N ALA A 102 -11.92 4.01 0.72
CA ALA A 102 -10.49 3.77 0.91
C ALA A 102 -10.17 3.72 2.40
N TYR A 103 -8.89 3.54 2.75
CA TYR A 103 -8.43 3.58 4.13
C TYR A 103 -7.58 4.83 4.38
N GLN A 104 -7.73 5.36 5.60
CA GLN A 104 -6.75 6.20 6.25
C GLN A 104 -5.93 5.30 7.16
N VAL A 105 -4.62 5.20 6.93
CA VAL A 105 -3.77 4.23 7.60
C VAL A 105 -2.68 4.90 8.44
N LYS A 106 -2.31 4.27 9.53
CA LYS A 106 -1.05 4.58 10.20
C LYS A 106 0.07 3.87 9.45
N ARG A 107 0.94 4.62 8.79
CA ARG A 107 1.99 4.08 7.92
C ARG A 107 2.93 3.10 8.62
N ALA A 108 3.23 3.31 9.90
CA ALA A 108 4.05 2.37 10.65
C ALA A 108 3.44 0.96 10.69
N GLU A 109 2.14 0.88 10.94
CA GLU A 109 1.40 -0.39 11.01
C GLU A 109 1.15 -0.95 9.60
N PHE A 110 0.72 -0.10 8.68
CA PHE A 110 0.39 -0.49 7.30
C PHE A 110 1.61 -1.01 6.55
N ASP A 111 2.72 -0.28 6.58
CA ASP A 111 3.94 -0.69 5.89
C ASP A 111 4.45 -2.01 6.48
N HIS A 112 4.38 -2.17 7.81
CA HIS A 112 4.78 -3.41 8.48
C HIS A 112 3.91 -4.62 8.06
N LEU A 113 2.62 -4.42 7.79
CA LEU A 113 1.74 -5.47 7.27
C LEU A 113 2.13 -5.94 5.85
N LEU A 114 2.74 -5.08 5.06
CA LEU A 114 3.14 -5.39 3.69
C LEU A 114 4.49 -6.13 3.61
N VAL A 115 5.40 -5.85 4.55
CA VAL A 115 6.78 -6.40 4.55
C VAL A 115 6.84 -7.93 4.57
N PRO A 116 6.05 -8.67 5.38
CA PRO A 116 6.16 -10.12 5.45
C PRO A 116 5.84 -10.82 4.13
N ARG A 117 5.08 -10.19 3.24
CA ARG A 117 4.55 -10.86 2.04
C ARG A 117 5.62 -11.27 1.03
N TRP A 118 6.57 -10.39 0.74
CA TRP A 118 7.67 -10.76 -0.16
C TRP A 118 8.67 -11.71 0.52
N ARG A 119 8.87 -11.61 1.85
CA ARG A 119 9.71 -12.54 2.63
C ARG A 119 9.16 -13.96 2.69
N GLU A 120 7.83 -14.13 2.72
CA GLU A 120 7.18 -15.44 2.71
C GLU A 120 7.54 -16.25 1.44
N PHE A 121 7.81 -15.58 0.34
CA PHE A 121 8.20 -16.23 -0.92
C PHE A 121 9.71 -16.51 -1.03
N GLU A 122 10.56 -15.76 -0.33
CA GLU A 122 11.99 -16.04 -0.25
C GLU A 122 12.27 -17.34 0.55
N SER A 123 11.50 -17.59 1.61
CA SER A 123 11.70 -18.76 2.49
C SER A 123 11.25 -20.09 1.88
N GLN A 124 10.61 -20.10 0.72
CA GLN A 124 10.11 -21.31 0.05
C GLN A 124 11.08 -21.83 -1.04
N ARG A 125 12.24 -21.26 -1.16
CA ARG A 125 13.33 -21.66 -2.07
C ARG A 125 14.56 -22.05 -1.27
#